data_74b70bfb25c05c5abd40f8f4bdabdc80
#
_entry.id   74b70bfb25c05c5abd40f8f4bdabdc80
#
_cell.length_a   1.000
_cell.length_b   1.000
_cell.length_c   1.000
_cell.angle_alpha   90.00
_cell.angle_beta   90.00
_cell.angle_gamma   90.00
#
_symmetry.space_group_name_H-M   'P 1'
#
loop_
_entity.id
_entity.type
_entity.pdbx_description
1 polymer ?
#
loop_
_entity_poly.entity_id
_entity_poly.type
_entity_poly.pdbx_seq_one_letter_code
_entity_poly.pdbx_strand_id
1 'polypeptide(L)'
;MRKTLALALAALLLVSMGGRALAATTLLETGSSLLYPLMNLWVAAYQQTHADVQITTSSTGSGTGISQAIAGVAQLGASDAFMADAQMKNTPMLNIPLAISAQQINYNLPGLNNVHLNLSGPVLAGIYSGEIQFWDDAKIKDINKPVASKLPHQPIVPIRRADSSGDTFIFTQYLSKSTPSWASGPAYGTTVNWPAVSTAVGATGNASMVQTCQNTQYSIAYVGIAYIAETEKAGLGYAALENKDGKFVLPSAANIAAAAAASDKSTPPDERLSLILAPGADAYPIINFEYAIVNPKQADPAKAADVKKFLDWALSDGQSATFLDKVHFLPLPANVQKMSRAQVAKIQ
;
A
#
# COMPACT_ATOMS: atom_id res chain seq x y z
N MET A 1 59.82 -45.63 12.17
CA MET A 1 58.36 -45.80 12.18
C MET A 1 57.61 -45.02 13.27
N ARG A 2 58.25 -44.27 14.19
CA ARG A 2 57.54 -43.47 15.25
C ARG A 2 57.37 -41.98 14.91
N LYS A 3 57.98 -41.45 13.87
CA LYS A 3 57.88 -40.03 13.49
C LYS A 3 56.80 -39.76 12.41
N THR A 4 56.33 -40.76 11.72
CA THR A 4 55.28 -40.67 10.66
C THR A 4 53.86 -40.77 11.22
N LEU A 5 53.67 -41.31 12.44
CA LEU A 5 52.37 -41.42 13.10
C LEU A 5 51.93 -40.11 13.77
N ALA A 6 52.85 -39.24 14.14
CA ALA A 6 52.54 -37.98 14.81
C ALA A 6 52.01 -36.89 13.84
N LEU A 7 52.41 -36.93 12.57
CA LEU A 7 51.92 -35.98 11.56
C LEU A 7 50.50 -36.33 11.02
N ALA A 8 50.09 -37.59 11.07
CA ALA A 8 48.74 -37.99 10.63
C ALA A 8 47.66 -37.63 11.67
N LEU A 9 47.99 -37.59 12.97
CA LEU A 9 47.05 -37.19 14.02
C LEU A 9 46.82 -35.67 14.08
N ALA A 10 47.83 -34.85 13.70
CA ALA A 10 47.68 -33.38 13.66
C ALA A 10 46.87 -32.90 12.47
N ALA A 11 46.85 -33.65 11.37
CA ALA A 11 46.02 -33.33 10.20
C ALA A 11 44.53 -33.67 10.39
N LEU A 12 44.19 -34.60 11.30
CA LEU A 12 42.79 -34.97 11.56
C LEU A 12 42.07 -34.01 12.52
N LEU A 13 42.82 -33.20 13.28
CA LEU A 13 42.26 -32.23 14.23
C LEU A 13 41.94 -30.85 13.60
N LEU A 14 42.38 -30.59 12.35
CA LEU A 14 42.11 -29.34 11.63
C LEU A 14 40.85 -29.37 10.77
N VAL A 15 40.17 -30.51 10.62
CA VAL A 15 38.96 -30.67 9.80
C VAL A 15 37.64 -30.49 10.60
N SER A 16 37.70 -30.34 11.91
CA SER A 16 36.49 -30.25 12.75
C SER A 16 36.06 -28.82 13.15
N MET A 17 36.71 -27.79 12.63
CA MET A 17 36.20 -26.40 12.70
C MET A 17 35.46 -25.99 11.41
N GLY A 18 34.74 -26.91 10.82
CA GLY A 18 33.68 -26.56 9.89
C GLY A 18 32.57 -25.83 10.66
N GLY A 19 32.62 -24.52 10.68
CA GLY A 19 31.51 -23.72 11.20
C GLY A 19 30.22 -24.29 10.63
N ARG A 20 29.29 -24.72 11.48
CA ARG A 20 27.93 -24.98 11.07
C ARG A 20 27.44 -23.67 10.45
N ALA A 21 27.40 -23.58 9.13
CA ALA A 21 26.59 -22.59 8.48
C ALA A 21 25.17 -22.87 9.00
N LEU A 22 24.69 -22.08 9.93
CA LEU A 22 23.28 -22.09 10.31
C LEU A 22 22.50 -21.84 9.02
N ALA A 23 21.61 -22.75 8.68
CA ALA A 23 20.74 -22.52 7.53
C ALA A 23 20.01 -21.19 7.75
N ALA A 24 20.03 -20.31 6.75
CA ALA A 24 19.36 -19.03 6.84
C ALA A 24 17.86 -19.24 7.11
N THR A 25 17.32 -18.47 8.06
CA THR A 25 15.88 -18.47 8.31
C THR A 25 15.17 -17.86 7.09
N THR A 26 14.17 -18.56 6.56
CA THR A 26 13.37 -18.04 5.45
C THR A 26 12.06 -17.48 5.95
N LEU A 27 11.80 -16.21 5.69
CA LEU A 27 10.53 -15.52 5.95
C LEU A 27 9.81 -15.26 4.63
N LEU A 28 8.48 -15.43 4.63
CA LEU A 28 7.61 -15.06 3.54
C LEU A 28 6.86 -13.78 3.91
N GLU A 29 7.01 -12.76 3.08
CA GLU A 29 6.17 -11.57 3.01
C GLU A 29 5.32 -11.62 1.74
N THR A 30 4.04 -11.29 1.84
CA THR A 30 3.15 -11.21 0.69
C THR A 30 1.99 -10.26 0.93
N GLY A 31 1.48 -9.65 -0.13
CA GLY A 31 0.26 -8.83 -0.02
C GLY A 31 0.26 -7.59 -0.88
N SER A 32 0.20 -6.42 -0.24
CA SER A 32 0.02 -5.13 -0.89
C SER A 32 0.95 -4.89 -2.07
N SER A 33 0.35 -4.54 -3.22
CA SER A 33 1.11 -4.08 -4.38
C SER A 33 1.59 -2.63 -4.24
N LEU A 34 0.99 -1.82 -3.34
CA LEU A 34 1.41 -0.45 -3.05
C LEU A 34 2.65 -0.44 -2.15
N LEU A 35 2.69 -1.29 -1.11
CA LEU A 35 3.85 -1.43 -0.22
C LEU A 35 5.01 -2.20 -0.87
N TYR A 36 4.73 -3.06 -1.85
CA TYR A 36 5.71 -3.96 -2.47
C TYR A 36 7.01 -3.29 -2.96
N PRO A 37 6.99 -2.11 -3.63
CA PRO A 37 8.23 -1.42 -4.00
C PRO A 37 9.11 -1.06 -2.79
N LEU A 38 8.52 -0.59 -1.69
CA LEU A 38 9.27 -0.28 -0.47
C LEU A 38 9.82 -1.53 0.21
N MET A 39 9.02 -2.62 0.27
CA MET A 39 9.47 -3.90 0.83
C MET A 39 10.69 -4.45 0.10
N ASN A 40 10.73 -4.36 -1.24
CA ASN A 40 11.91 -4.77 -2.01
C ASN A 40 13.16 -3.94 -1.68
N LEU A 41 13.02 -2.62 -1.48
CA LEU A 41 14.13 -1.77 -1.06
C LEU A 41 14.63 -2.14 0.34
N TRP A 42 13.70 -2.35 1.27
CA TRP A 42 14.01 -2.71 2.65
C TRP A 42 14.66 -4.07 2.76
N VAL A 43 14.09 -5.10 2.11
CA VAL A 43 14.62 -6.46 2.14
C VAL A 43 16.02 -6.51 1.55
N ALA A 44 16.25 -5.85 0.40
CA ALA A 44 17.57 -5.78 -0.22
C ALA A 44 18.61 -5.13 0.70
N ALA A 45 18.27 -4.06 1.41
CA ALA A 45 19.17 -3.38 2.33
C ALA A 45 19.39 -4.19 3.63
N TYR A 46 18.32 -4.75 4.21
CA TYR A 46 18.36 -5.52 5.43
C TYR A 46 19.24 -6.77 5.29
N GLN A 47 19.11 -7.52 4.20
CA GLN A 47 19.86 -8.75 3.95
C GLN A 47 21.37 -8.50 3.73
N GLN A 48 21.80 -7.27 3.40
CA GLN A 48 23.22 -6.94 3.31
C GLN A 48 23.94 -7.04 4.65
N THR A 49 23.24 -6.83 5.76
CA THR A 49 23.78 -6.88 7.12
C THR A 49 23.25 -8.06 7.94
N HIS A 50 22.27 -8.81 7.42
CA HIS A 50 21.60 -9.95 8.06
C HIS A 50 21.55 -11.14 7.10
N ALA A 51 22.73 -11.67 6.74
CA ALA A 51 22.85 -12.78 5.79
C ALA A 51 22.29 -14.13 6.30
N ASP A 52 21.99 -14.22 7.59
CA ASP A 52 21.34 -15.33 8.27
C ASP A 52 19.81 -15.35 8.11
N VAL A 53 19.21 -14.27 7.53
CA VAL A 53 17.79 -14.17 7.27
C VAL A 53 17.54 -13.94 5.78
N GLN A 54 16.68 -14.78 5.18
CA GLN A 54 16.23 -14.63 3.81
C GLN A 54 14.74 -14.26 3.80
N ILE A 55 14.39 -13.11 3.23
CA ILE A 55 13.00 -12.66 3.11
C ILE A 55 12.61 -12.71 1.63
N THR A 56 11.52 -13.43 1.34
CA THR A 56 10.91 -13.46 0.02
C THR A 56 9.69 -12.54 0.04
N THR A 57 9.57 -11.67 -0.96
CA THR A 57 8.47 -10.71 -1.10
C THR A 57 7.62 -11.03 -2.32
N SER A 58 6.31 -10.79 -2.24
CA SER A 58 5.41 -10.96 -3.40
C SER A 58 4.19 -10.03 -3.34
N SER A 59 3.86 -9.47 -4.51
CA SER A 59 2.71 -8.57 -4.71
C SER A 59 1.46 -9.38 -5.09
N THR A 60 0.64 -9.76 -4.11
CA THR A 60 -0.53 -10.65 -4.30
C THR A 60 -1.87 -9.99 -3.96
N GLY A 61 -1.83 -8.73 -3.50
CA GLY A 61 -2.96 -7.97 -3.01
C GLY A 61 -3.16 -8.12 -1.49
N SER A 62 -3.60 -7.04 -0.84
CA SER A 62 -3.73 -6.93 0.62
C SER A 62 -4.62 -8.02 1.23
N GLY A 63 -5.72 -8.39 0.56
CA GLY A 63 -6.60 -9.45 1.07
C GLY A 63 -5.91 -10.82 1.11
N THR A 64 -5.05 -11.12 0.13
CA THR A 64 -4.20 -12.32 0.13
C THR A 64 -3.18 -12.25 1.26
N GLY A 65 -2.51 -11.10 1.43
CA GLY A 65 -1.56 -10.87 2.53
C GLY A 65 -2.19 -11.13 3.90
N ILE A 66 -3.35 -10.52 4.16
CA ILE A 66 -4.11 -10.73 5.41
C ILE A 66 -4.45 -12.22 5.59
N SER A 67 -5.01 -12.88 4.56
CA SER A 67 -5.46 -14.27 4.68
C SER A 67 -4.29 -15.25 4.88
N GLN A 68 -3.16 -15.03 4.22
CA GLN A 68 -1.97 -15.88 4.39
C GLN A 68 -1.28 -15.67 5.75
N ALA A 69 -1.29 -14.43 6.28
CA ALA A 69 -0.82 -14.16 7.63
C ALA A 69 -1.71 -14.83 8.70
N ILE A 70 -3.04 -14.77 8.53
CA ILE A 70 -4.01 -15.47 9.40
C ILE A 70 -3.77 -16.99 9.37
N ALA A 71 -3.53 -17.54 8.18
CA ALA A 71 -3.28 -18.97 8.00
C ALA A 71 -1.88 -19.42 8.47
N GLY A 72 -0.99 -18.51 8.87
CA GLY A 72 0.39 -18.79 9.25
C GLY A 72 1.29 -19.22 8.07
N VAL A 73 0.84 -19.05 6.83
CA VAL A 73 1.61 -19.33 5.61
C VAL A 73 2.68 -18.24 5.41
N ALA A 74 2.26 -16.98 5.48
CA ALA A 74 3.17 -15.84 5.48
C ALA A 74 3.45 -15.37 6.91
N GLN A 75 4.69 -15.04 7.22
CA GLN A 75 5.08 -14.44 8.49
C GLN A 75 4.69 -12.97 8.55
N LEU A 76 4.65 -12.30 7.39
CA LEU A 76 4.31 -10.90 7.21
C LEU A 76 3.26 -10.78 6.11
N GLY A 77 2.05 -10.36 6.44
CA GLY A 77 1.02 -9.98 5.48
C GLY A 77 1.10 -8.48 5.22
N ALA A 78 1.54 -8.06 4.03
CA ALA A 78 1.54 -6.65 3.65
C ALA A 78 0.13 -6.17 3.28
N SER A 79 -0.31 -5.02 3.79
CA SER A 79 -1.67 -4.54 3.52
C SER A 79 -1.79 -3.02 3.63
N ASP A 80 -2.49 -2.40 2.67
CA ASP A 80 -2.92 -1.00 2.73
C ASP A 80 -4.20 -0.84 3.57
N ALA A 81 -4.85 -1.96 3.89
CA ALA A 81 -6.05 -2.03 4.71
C ALA A 81 -5.73 -2.63 6.08
N PHE A 82 -6.23 -2.02 7.15
CA PHE A 82 -6.29 -2.70 8.44
C PHE A 82 -7.38 -3.78 8.45
N MET A 83 -7.24 -4.76 9.32
CA MET A 83 -8.24 -5.83 9.45
C MET A 83 -9.56 -5.29 10.01
N ALA A 84 -10.67 -5.73 9.43
CA ALA A 84 -12.00 -5.40 9.91
C ALA A 84 -12.29 -6.00 11.30
N ASP A 85 -13.20 -5.38 12.07
CA ASP A 85 -13.58 -5.85 13.42
C ASP A 85 -14.02 -7.32 13.45
N ALA A 86 -14.76 -7.75 12.43
CA ALA A 86 -15.20 -9.15 12.32
C ALA A 86 -14.01 -10.12 12.17
N GLN A 87 -12.98 -9.74 11.40
CA GLN A 87 -11.75 -10.52 11.24
C GLN A 87 -10.97 -10.55 12.54
N MET A 88 -10.78 -9.41 13.20
CA MET A 88 -10.08 -9.28 14.48
C MET A 88 -10.76 -10.05 15.61
N LYS A 89 -12.10 -10.11 15.61
CA LYS A 89 -12.86 -10.89 16.59
C LYS A 89 -12.64 -12.39 16.43
N ASN A 90 -12.53 -12.87 15.19
CA ASN A 90 -12.34 -14.29 14.89
C ASN A 90 -10.88 -14.72 15.05
N THR A 91 -9.94 -13.87 14.62
CA THR A 91 -8.51 -14.15 14.67
C THR A 91 -7.76 -12.85 14.99
N PRO A 92 -7.47 -12.58 16.27
CA PRO A 92 -6.72 -11.39 16.66
C PRO A 92 -5.32 -11.41 16.08
N MET A 93 -5.00 -10.39 15.26
CA MET A 93 -3.70 -10.18 14.64
C MET A 93 -3.15 -8.81 15.04
N LEU A 94 -1.85 -8.62 14.91
CA LEU A 94 -1.23 -7.29 15.01
C LEU A 94 -1.41 -6.58 13.68
N ASN A 95 -1.89 -5.34 13.73
CA ASN A 95 -1.94 -4.42 12.59
C ASN A 95 -0.88 -3.35 12.85
N ILE A 96 0.30 -3.53 12.30
CA ILE A 96 1.49 -2.72 12.62
C ILE A 96 1.73 -1.73 11.48
N PRO A 97 1.48 -0.42 11.66
CA PRO A 97 1.87 0.59 10.69
C PRO A 97 3.37 0.58 10.43
N LEU A 98 3.75 0.70 9.17
CA LEU A 98 5.15 0.69 8.71
C LEU A 98 5.55 2.01 8.08
N ALA A 99 4.64 2.66 7.34
CA ALA A 99 4.86 3.92 6.65
C ALA A 99 3.51 4.59 6.36
N ILE A 100 3.54 5.84 5.89
CA ILE A 100 2.36 6.52 5.34
C ILE A 100 2.51 6.58 3.83
N SER A 101 1.47 6.14 3.13
CA SER A 101 1.35 6.21 1.68
C SER A 101 0.15 7.05 1.25
N ALA A 102 -0.03 7.18 -0.06
CA ALA A 102 -1.17 7.84 -0.67
C ALA A 102 -1.61 7.11 -1.94
N GLN A 103 -2.79 7.45 -2.43
CA GLN A 103 -3.28 6.95 -3.69
C GLN A 103 -3.66 8.11 -4.61
N GLN A 104 -3.24 8.06 -5.87
CA GLN A 104 -3.58 9.02 -6.89
C GLN A 104 -4.69 8.48 -7.81
N ILE A 105 -5.44 9.39 -8.44
CA ILE A 105 -6.40 9.07 -9.49
C ILE A 105 -5.78 9.47 -10.82
N ASN A 106 -5.43 8.47 -11.62
CA ASN A 106 -4.83 8.65 -12.93
C ASN A 106 -5.88 8.55 -14.03
N TYR A 107 -5.61 9.16 -15.17
CA TYR A 107 -6.45 9.06 -16.36
C TYR A 107 -5.62 9.09 -17.64
N ASN A 108 -6.15 8.49 -18.69
CA ASN A 108 -5.64 8.56 -20.04
C ASN A 108 -6.62 9.34 -20.92
N LEU A 109 -6.47 10.66 -20.92
CA LEU A 109 -7.34 11.58 -21.65
C LEU A 109 -6.54 12.35 -22.70
N PRO A 110 -6.55 11.92 -23.97
CA PRO A 110 -5.72 12.53 -25.01
C PRO A 110 -5.88 14.04 -25.10
N GLY A 111 -4.77 14.76 -25.08
CA GLY A 111 -4.75 16.24 -25.09
C GLY A 111 -4.94 16.91 -23.72
N LEU A 112 -5.27 16.13 -22.65
CA LEU A 112 -5.46 16.66 -21.29
C LEU A 112 -4.63 15.92 -20.23
N ASN A 113 -3.78 14.97 -20.59
CA ASN A 113 -2.95 14.24 -19.61
C ASN A 113 -1.93 15.13 -18.85
N ASN A 114 -1.61 16.27 -19.40
CA ASN A 114 -0.72 17.29 -18.78
C ASN A 114 -1.51 18.33 -17.94
N VAL A 115 -2.81 18.14 -17.77
CA VAL A 115 -3.67 19.00 -16.96
C VAL A 115 -4.09 18.22 -15.72
N HIS A 116 -4.02 18.83 -14.54
CA HIS A 116 -4.58 18.22 -13.34
C HIS A 116 -6.07 18.52 -13.27
N LEU A 117 -6.90 17.55 -13.68
CA LEU A 117 -8.35 17.68 -13.54
C LEU A 117 -8.74 17.66 -12.07
N ASN A 118 -9.69 18.51 -11.71
CA ASN A 118 -10.36 18.45 -10.42
C ASN A 118 -11.37 17.30 -10.42
N LEU A 119 -11.27 16.39 -9.44
CA LEU A 119 -12.23 15.32 -9.25
C LEU A 119 -12.67 15.27 -7.79
N SER A 120 -13.98 15.25 -7.57
CA SER A 120 -14.56 15.11 -6.23
C SER A 120 -15.00 13.67 -5.96
N GLY A 121 -15.20 13.34 -4.67
CA GLY A 121 -15.71 12.02 -4.31
C GLY A 121 -17.06 11.69 -4.97
N PRO A 122 -18.06 12.59 -4.97
CA PRO A 122 -19.32 12.37 -5.69
C PRO A 122 -19.15 12.16 -7.21
N VAL A 123 -18.22 12.87 -7.86
CA VAL A 123 -17.93 12.66 -9.30
C VAL A 123 -17.31 11.28 -9.52
N LEU A 124 -16.33 10.90 -8.73
CA LEU A 124 -15.71 9.57 -8.82
C LEU A 124 -16.72 8.45 -8.51
N ALA A 125 -17.55 8.61 -7.47
CA ALA A 125 -18.63 7.67 -7.18
C ALA A 125 -19.59 7.54 -8.37
N GLY A 126 -19.98 8.65 -9.00
CA GLY A 126 -20.83 8.65 -10.19
C GLY A 126 -20.19 7.94 -11.39
N ILE A 127 -18.88 8.10 -11.60
CA ILE A 127 -18.14 7.39 -12.65
C ILE A 127 -18.13 5.87 -12.38
N TYR A 128 -17.73 5.46 -11.17
CA TYR A 128 -17.62 4.05 -10.82
C TYR A 128 -18.97 3.35 -10.57
N SER A 129 -20.08 4.12 -10.45
CA SER A 129 -21.45 3.60 -10.44
C SER A 129 -22.11 3.58 -11.82
N GLY A 130 -21.54 4.26 -12.82
CA GLY A 130 -22.12 4.41 -14.16
C GLY A 130 -23.18 5.50 -14.28
N GLU A 131 -23.37 6.33 -13.25
CA GLU A 131 -24.22 7.53 -13.34
C GLU A 131 -23.58 8.60 -14.22
N ILE A 132 -22.24 8.76 -14.16
CA ILE A 132 -21.46 9.64 -15.03
C ILE A 132 -20.75 8.75 -16.05
N GLN A 133 -21.20 8.83 -17.29
CA GLN A 133 -20.76 7.94 -18.37
C GLN A 133 -19.78 8.59 -19.34
N PHE A 134 -19.76 9.91 -19.45
CA PHE A 134 -18.97 10.65 -20.44
C PHE A 134 -18.06 11.68 -19.75
N TRP A 135 -16.88 11.93 -20.36
CA TRP A 135 -15.93 12.91 -19.83
C TRP A 135 -16.47 14.34 -19.87
N ASP A 136 -17.38 14.66 -20.76
CA ASP A 136 -18.00 15.98 -20.88
C ASP A 136 -19.29 16.13 -20.05
N ASP A 137 -19.53 15.24 -19.09
CA ASP A 137 -20.67 15.37 -18.16
C ASP A 137 -20.65 16.72 -17.42
N ALA A 138 -21.83 17.28 -17.18
CA ALA A 138 -21.97 18.58 -16.53
C ALA A 138 -21.29 18.63 -15.15
N LYS A 139 -21.35 17.55 -14.35
CA LYS A 139 -20.71 17.48 -13.02
C LYS A 139 -19.19 17.56 -13.12
N ILE A 140 -18.57 16.99 -14.17
CA ILE A 140 -17.12 17.10 -14.41
C ILE A 140 -16.79 18.51 -14.92
N LYS A 141 -17.55 19.03 -15.89
CA LYS A 141 -17.36 20.39 -16.43
C LYS A 141 -17.45 21.47 -15.36
N ASP A 142 -18.37 21.31 -14.42
CA ASP A 142 -18.64 22.33 -13.39
C ASP A 142 -17.46 22.57 -12.45
N ILE A 143 -16.69 21.54 -12.14
CA ILE A 143 -15.48 21.63 -11.29
C ILE A 143 -14.19 21.80 -12.10
N ASN A 144 -14.29 21.83 -13.46
CA ASN A 144 -13.16 21.99 -14.40
C ASN A 144 -13.38 23.14 -15.40
N LYS A 145 -13.95 24.25 -14.98
CA LYS A 145 -14.30 25.40 -15.86
C LYS A 145 -13.20 25.82 -16.86
N PRO A 146 -11.90 25.89 -16.46
CA PRO A 146 -10.84 26.33 -17.37
C PRO A 146 -10.64 25.42 -18.60
N VAL A 147 -10.99 24.13 -18.49
CA VAL A 147 -10.83 23.13 -19.55
C VAL A 147 -12.15 22.49 -19.99
N ALA A 148 -13.29 22.95 -19.48
CA ALA A 148 -14.60 22.37 -19.71
C ALA A 148 -14.95 22.19 -21.20
N SER A 149 -14.55 23.15 -22.05
CA SER A 149 -14.78 23.10 -23.51
C SER A 149 -13.88 22.10 -24.25
N LYS A 150 -12.80 21.61 -23.57
CA LYS A 150 -11.85 20.64 -24.15
C LYS A 150 -12.18 19.20 -23.74
N LEU A 151 -13.07 19.00 -22.77
CA LEU A 151 -13.50 17.67 -22.34
C LEU A 151 -14.28 16.99 -23.48
N PRO A 152 -13.84 15.81 -23.94
CA PRO A 152 -14.44 15.17 -25.11
C PRO A 152 -15.74 14.46 -24.75
N HIS A 153 -16.68 14.39 -25.70
CA HIS A 153 -17.83 13.51 -25.58
C HIS A 153 -17.43 12.06 -25.86
N GLN A 154 -16.72 11.45 -24.91
CA GLN A 154 -16.24 10.09 -24.98
C GLN A 154 -16.65 9.30 -23.73
N PRO A 155 -17.03 8.02 -23.87
CA PRO A 155 -17.34 7.18 -22.73
C PRO A 155 -16.12 7.05 -21.79
N ILE A 156 -16.36 7.15 -20.49
CA ILE A 156 -15.34 6.90 -19.47
C ILE A 156 -15.17 5.38 -19.31
N VAL A 157 -13.93 4.93 -19.21
CA VAL A 157 -13.57 3.54 -18.91
C VAL A 157 -13.00 3.45 -17.50
N PRO A 158 -13.82 3.14 -16.48
CA PRO A 158 -13.29 2.94 -15.13
C PRO A 158 -12.45 1.67 -15.04
N ILE A 159 -11.20 1.79 -14.59
CA ILE A 159 -10.34 0.64 -14.33
C ILE A 159 -10.37 0.37 -12.83
N ARG A 160 -10.64 -0.88 -12.46
CA ARG A 160 -10.76 -1.31 -11.08
C ARG A 160 -9.92 -2.54 -10.80
N ARG A 161 -9.56 -2.75 -9.55
CA ARG A 161 -8.84 -3.96 -9.14
C ARG A 161 -9.72 -5.19 -9.24
N ALA A 162 -9.18 -6.25 -9.83
CA ALA A 162 -9.81 -7.56 -9.94
C ALA A 162 -9.42 -8.50 -8.80
N ASP A 163 -8.34 -8.18 -8.08
CA ASP A 163 -7.86 -8.89 -6.88
C ASP A 163 -8.42 -8.25 -5.60
N SER A 164 -8.25 -8.95 -4.47
CA SER A 164 -8.58 -8.41 -3.15
C SER A 164 -7.52 -7.39 -2.71
N SER A 165 -7.80 -6.12 -2.90
CA SER A 165 -6.83 -5.02 -2.92
C SER A 165 -7.04 -4.03 -1.79
N GLY A 166 -5.96 -3.64 -1.12
CA GLY A 166 -5.97 -2.52 -0.20
C GLY A 166 -6.17 -1.18 -0.89
N ASP A 167 -5.66 -1.01 -2.13
CA ASP A 167 -5.99 0.18 -2.95
C ASP A 167 -7.50 0.31 -3.17
N THR A 168 -8.22 -0.81 -3.40
CA THR A 168 -9.68 -0.79 -3.46
C THR A 168 -10.29 -0.37 -2.13
N PHE A 169 -9.75 -0.86 -1.00
CA PHE A 169 -10.22 -0.49 0.34
C PHE A 169 -10.12 1.02 0.59
N ILE A 170 -8.95 1.64 0.35
CA ILE A 170 -8.76 3.07 0.61
C ILE A 170 -9.54 3.94 -0.37
N PHE A 171 -9.60 3.58 -1.66
CA PHE A 171 -10.38 4.27 -2.66
C PHE A 171 -11.89 4.23 -2.34
N THR A 172 -12.44 3.06 -2.11
CA THR A 172 -13.87 2.91 -1.81
C THR A 172 -14.25 3.50 -0.46
N GLN A 173 -13.30 3.60 0.49
CA GLN A 173 -13.50 4.32 1.75
C GLN A 173 -13.61 5.84 1.51
N TYR A 174 -12.81 6.40 0.59
CA TYR A 174 -12.96 7.79 0.16
C TYR A 174 -14.34 8.04 -0.47
N LEU A 175 -14.77 7.16 -1.39
CA LEU A 175 -16.10 7.25 -1.99
C LEU A 175 -17.21 7.14 -0.94
N SER A 176 -17.10 6.22 0.02
CA SER A 176 -18.09 6.05 1.09
C SER A 176 -18.17 7.25 2.02
N LYS A 177 -17.04 7.87 2.38
CA LYS A 177 -17.01 9.02 3.29
C LYS A 177 -17.48 10.31 2.62
N SER A 178 -17.37 10.41 1.29
CA SER A 178 -17.74 11.60 0.53
C SER A 178 -19.11 11.49 -0.15
N THR A 179 -19.70 10.29 -0.28
CA THR A 179 -20.91 10.04 -1.06
C THR A 179 -21.84 9.07 -0.34
N PRO A 180 -22.95 9.56 0.25
CA PRO A 180 -23.89 8.71 1.02
C PRO A 180 -24.48 7.54 0.23
N SER A 181 -24.79 7.71 -1.06
CA SER A 181 -25.30 6.62 -1.92
C SER A 181 -24.27 5.50 -2.10
N TRP A 182 -22.99 5.84 -2.18
CA TRP A 182 -21.92 4.83 -2.22
C TRP A 182 -21.80 4.10 -0.90
N ALA A 183 -21.85 4.82 0.22
CA ALA A 183 -21.77 4.23 1.56
C ALA A 183 -22.90 3.24 1.87
N SER A 184 -24.12 3.51 1.39
CA SER A 184 -25.29 2.64 1.57
C SER A 184 -25.41 1.53 0.52
N GLY A 185 -24.66 1.60 -0.56
CA GLY A 185 -24.64 0.64 -1.66
C GLY A 185 -23.38 -0.22 -1.66
N PRO A 186 -22.38 0.03 -2.51
CA PRO A 186 -21.14 -0.78 -2.59
C PRO A 186 -20.34 -0.79 -1.29
N ALA A 187 -20.40 0.29 -0.49
CA ALA A 187 -19.61 0.52 0.72
C ALA A 187 -18.10 0.46 0.43
N TYR A 188 -17.29 -0.03 1.39
CA TYR A 188 -15.85 -0.16 1.20
C TYR A 188 -15.32 -1.50 1.72
N GLY A 189 -14.23 -1.95 1.11
CA GLY A 189 -13.57 -3.22 1.45
C GLY A 189 -12.41 -3.50 0.51
N THR A 190 -11.60 -4.50 0.82
CA THR A 190 -10.57 -5.00 -0.11
C THR A 190 -11.18 -5.62 -1.36
N THR A 191 -12.45 -5.99 -1.28
CA THR A 191 -13.31 -6.41 -2.39
C THR A 191 -14.70 -5.81 -2.13
N VAL A 192 -15.31 -5.24 -3.15
CA VAL A 192 -16.66 -4.66 -3.10
C VAL A 192 -17.52 -5.22 -4.23
N ASN A 193 -18.84 -5.15 -4.06
CA ASN A 193 -19.78 -5.44 -5.13
C ASN A 193 -19.84 -4.21 -6.08
N TRP A 194 -18.94 -4.19 -7.05
CA TRP A 194 -18.89 -3.09 -8.01
C TRP A 194 -20.19 -2.98 -8.77
N PRO A 195 -20.74 -1.76 -8.93
CA PRO A 195 -21.85 -1.54 -9.83
C PRO A 195 -21.53 -2.00 -11.26
N ALA A 196 -22.56 -2.42 -12.00
CA ALA A 196 -22.42 -2.87 -13.37
C ALA A 196 -22.19 -1.67 -14.29
N VAL A 197 -20.94 -1.43 -14.68
CA VAL A 197 -20.55 -0.42 -15.67
C VAL A 197 -20.00 -1.16 -16.89
N SER A 198 -20.67 -1.02 -18.04
CA SER A 198 -20.37 -1.81 -19.24
C SER A 198 -18.96 -1.58 -19.81
N THR A 199 -18.40 -0.39 -19.58
CA THR A 199 -17.04 -0.01 -20.01
C THR A 199 -15.96 -0.40 -19.02
N ALA A 200 -16.31 -0.83 -17.78
CA ALA A 200 -15.33 -1.07 -16.73
C ALA A 200 -14.39 -2.23 -17.06
N VAL A 201 -13.11 -2.04 -16.74
CA VAL A 201 -12.04 -3.04 -16.95
C VAL A 201 -11.41 -3.40 -15.62
N GLY A 202 -11.07 -4.69 -15.44
CA GLY A 202 -10.36 -5.21 -14.28
C GLY A 202 -8.85 -5.32 -14.54
N ALA A 203 -8.03 -4.99 -13.51
CA ALA A 203 -6.59 -5.19 -13.54
C ALA A 203 -6.11 -5.72 -12.18
N THR A 204 -5.03 -6.51 -12.15
CA THR A 204 -4.48 -7.13 -10.93
C THR A 204 -3.18 -6.44 -10.51
N GLY A 205 -3.16 -5.86 -9.31
CA GLY A 205 -2.01 -5.11 -8.79
C GLY A 205 -1.82 -3.74 -9.45
N ASN A 206 -1.02 -2.87 -8.80
CA ASN A 206 -0.79 -1.50 -9.27
C ASN A 206 -0.11 -1.43 -10.65
N ALA A 207 0.90 -2.27 -10.90
CA ALA A 207 1.58 -2.28 -12.19
C ALA A 207 0.64 -2.54 -13.37
N SER A 208 -0.31 -3.50 -13.22
CA SER A 208 -1.32 -3.74 -14.25
C SER A 208 -2.35 -2.63 -14.34
N MET A 209 -2.70 -1.96 -13.23
CA MET A 209 -3.56 -0.76 -13.28
C MET A 209 -2.93 0.33 -14.15
N VAL A 210 -1.62 0.62 -13.99
CA VAL A 210 -0.89 1.58 -14.82
C VAL A 210 -0.90 1.16 -16.28
N GLN A 211 -0.51 -0.10 -16.57
CA GLN A 211 -0.44 -0.61 -17.94
C GLN A 211 -1.82 -0.62 -18.64
N THR A 212 -2.87 -1.02 -17.93
CA THR A 212 -4.23 -1.02 -18.48
C THR A 212 -4.71 0.40 -18.76
N CYS A 213 -4.42 1.36 -17.85
CA CYS A 213 -4.76 2.76 -18.06
C CYS A 213 -4.01 3.36 -19.27
N GLN A 214 -2.71 3.06 -19.39
CA GLN A 214 -1.90 3.49 -20.54
C GLN A 214 -2.45 2.99 -21.88
N ASN A 215 -2.87 1.74 -21.93
CA ASN A 215 -3.34 1.08 -23.15
C ASN A 215 -4.82 1.37 -23.47
N THR A 216 -5.55 2.03 -22.57
CA THR A 216 -6.97 2.29 -22.70
C THR A 216 -7.21 3.80 -22.70
N GLN A 217 -7.46 4.37 -23.88
CA GLN A 217 -7.84 5.79 -23.97
C GLN A 217 -9.18 6.05 -23.26
N TYR A 218 -9.33 7.24 -22.72
CA TYR A 218 -10.51 7.71 -21.98
C TYR A 218 -10.76 6.94 -20.68
N SER A 219 -9.74 6.24 -20.16
CA SER A 219 -9.83 5.53 -18.90
C SER A 219 -9.51 6.41 -17.70
N ILE A 220 -9.95 5.93 -16.53
CA ILE A 220 -9.64 6.46 -15.20
C ILE A 220 -9.33 5.30 -14.25
N ALA A 221 -8.31 5.46 -13.41
CA ALA A 221 -7.82 4.42 -12.51
C ALA A 221 -7.37 5.02 -11.18
N TYR A 222 -7.55 4.29 -10.08
CA TYR A 222 -6.88 4.57 -8.82
C TYR A 222 -5.58 3.76 -8.75
N VAL A 223 -4.48 4.43 -8.42
CA VAL A 223 -3.13 3.85 -8.42
C VAL A 223 -2.37 4.32 -7.19
N GLY A 224 -1.64 3.43 -6.54
CA GLY A 224 -0.81 3.78 -5.40
C GLY A 224 0.32 4.75 -5.76
N ILE A 225 0.64 5.68 -4.85
CA ILE A 225 1.62 6.75 -5.08
C ILE A 225 3.03 6.23 -5.38
N ALA A 226 3.38 5.02 -4.93
CA ALA A 226 4.66 4.39 -5.23
C ALA A 226 4.89 4.16 -6.74
N TYR A 227 3.85 4.27 -7.55
CA TYR A 227 3.89 4.10 -9.01
C TYR A 227 3.82 5.41 -9.79
N ILE A 228 4.06 6.56 -9.13
CA ILE A 228 3.97 7.88 -9.80
C ILE A 228 4.95 8.00 -10.98
N ALA A 229 6.18 7.50 -10.81
CA ALA A 229 7.18 7.53 -11.89
C ALA A 229 6.75 6.68 -13.10
N GLU A 230 6.10 5.53 -12.87
CA GLU A 230 5.56 4.68 -13.92
C GLU A 230 4.36 5.33 -14.61
N THR A 231 3.47 6.00 -13.87
CA THR A 231 2.33 6.71 -14.46
C THR A 231 2.77 7.91 -15.28
N GLU A 232 3.77 8.67 -14.83
CA GLU A 232 4.37 9.77 -15.58
C GLU A 232 5.08 9.27 -16.85
N LYS A 233 5.88 8.21 -16.75
CA LYS A 233 6.53 7.57 -17.91
C LYS A 233 5.51 7.03 -18.91
N ALA A 234 4.35 6.56 -18.44
CA ALA A 234 3.25 6.11 -19.26
C ALA A 234 2.48 7.28 -19.93
N GLY A 235 2.79 8.53 -19.59
CA GLY A 235 2.13 9.72 -20.11
C GLY A 235 0.71 9.91 -19.59
N LEU A 236 0.38 9.34 -18.43
CA LEU A 236 -0.93 9.48 -17.80
C LEU A 236 -1.06 10.81 -17.06
N GLY A 237 -2.27 11.38 -17.08
CA GLY A 237 -2.61 12.49 -16.18
C GLY A 237 -2.95 11.98 -14.77
N TYR A 238 -2.90 12.90 -13.79
CA TYR A 238 -3.42 12.64 -12.45
C TYR A 238 -4.19 13.84 -11.91
N ALA A 239 -5.21 13.56 -11.10
CA ALA A 239 -6.19 14.53 -10.66
C ALA A 239 -5.78 15.26 -9.37
N ALA A 240 -6.26 16.49 -9.22
CA ALA A 240 -6.42 17.14 -7.93
C ALA A 240 -7.75 16.66 -7.31
N LEU A 241 -7.71 16.16 -6.07
CA LEU A 241 -8.87 15.60 -5.39
C LEU A 241 -9.46 16.57 -4.37
N GLU A 242 -10.80 16.60 -4.32
CA GLU A 242 -11.52 17.37 -3.31
C GLU A 242 -11.30 16.77 -1.92
N ASN A 243 -10.76 17.58 -1.02
CA ASN A 243 -10.53 17.22 0.38
C ASN A 243 -11.76 17.56 1.27
N LYS A 244 -11.63 17.28 2.56
CA LYS A 244 -12.70 17.53 3.54
C LYS A 244 -13.14 18.98 3.63
N ASP A 245 -12.23 19.92 3.32
CA ASP A 245 -12.49 21.38 3.39
C ASP A 245 -12.95 21.94 2.02
N GLY A 246 -13.30 21.07 1.05
CA GLY A 246 -13.77 21.46 -0.28
C GLY A 246 -12.67 22.05 -1.18
N LYS A 247 -11.39 21.77 -0.90
CA LYS A 247 -10.26 22.20 -1.72
C LYS A 247 -9.79 21.06 -2.61
N PHE A 248 -9.43 21.40 -3.86
CA PHE A 248 -8.80 20.46 -4.77
C PHE A 248 -7.29 20.47 -4.57
N VAL A 249 -6.73 19.35 -4.12
CA VAL A 249 -5.31 19.23 -3.76
C VAL A 249 -4.65 18.08 -4.50
N LEU A 250 -3.36 18.26 -4.85
CA LEU A 250 -2.54 17.26 -5.53
C LEU A 250 -1.84 16.34 -4.50
N PRO A 251 -1.45 15.11 -4.88
CA PRO A 251 -0.72 14.17 -4.02
C PRO A 251 0.76 14.54 -3.84
N SER A 252 1.03 15.80 -3.49
CA SER A 252 2.39 16.26 -3.18
C SER A 252 2.82 15.78 -1.79
N ALA A 253 4.12 15.62 -1.57
CA ALA A 253 4.67 15.26 -0.26
C ALA A 253 4.17 16.22 0.84
N ALA A 254 4.05 17.52 0.56
CA ALA A 254 3.55 18.53 1.51
C ALA A 254 2.07 18.28 1.87
N ASN A 255 1.21 17.97 0.87
CA ASN A 255 -0.22 17.74 1.09
C ASN A 255 -0.48 16.39 1.78
N ILE A 256 0.33 15.38 1.49
CA ILE A 256 0.31 14.09 2.20
C ILE A 256 0.74 14.29 3.66
N ALA A 257 1.80 15.07 3.91
CA ALA A 257 2.26 15.38 5.27
C ALA A 257 1.22 16.19 6.05
N ALA A 258 0.53 17.15 5.42
CA ALA A 258 -0.55 17.90 6.04
C ALA A 258 -1.70 16.98 6.49
N ALA A 259 -2.07 15.99 5.67
CA ALA A 259 -3.08 15.01 6.03
C ALA A 259 -2.59 14.06 7.16
N ALA A 260 -1.32 13.66 7.12
CA ALA A 260 -0.72 12.76 8.10
C ALA A 260 -0.60 13.38 9.50
N ALA A 261 -0.48 14.69 9.61
CA ALA A 261 -0.26 15.38 10.88
C ALA A 261 -1.36 15.11 11.94
N ALA A 262 -2.59 14.81 11.50
CA ALA A 262 -3.69 14.48 12.40
C ALA A 262 -3.56 13.07 13.02
N SER A 263 -2.78 12.17 12.44
CA SER A 263 -2.69 10.77 12.87
C SER A 263 -1.97 10.57 14.21
N ASP A 264 -1.01 11.43 14.52
CA ASP A 264 -0.17 11.31 15.74
C ASP A 264 -0.97 11.27 17.05
N LYS A 265 -2.11 11.98 17.09
CA LYS A 265 -2.96 12.06 18.30
C LYS A 265 -4.21 11.18 18.23
N SER A 266 -4.58 10.68 17.05
CA SER A 266 -5.84 9.97 16.83
C SER A 266 -5.68 8.46 16.66
N THR A 267 -4.45 7.96 16.57
CA THR A 267 -4.17 6.53 16.39
C THR A 267 -4.59 5.73 17.65
N PRO A 268 -5.51 4.76 17.50
CA PRO A 268 -5.95 3.93 18.62
C PRO A 268 -4.87 2.90 19.03
N PRO A 269 -5.00 2.25 20.21
CA PRO A 269 -3.99 1.29 20.70
C PRO A 269 -3.74 0.07 19.80
N ASP A 270 -4.70 -0.30 18.95
CA ASP A 270 -4.58 -1.37 17.96
C ASP A 270 -4.14 -0.87 16.58
N GLU A 271 -3.89 0.43 16.47
CA GLU A 271 -3.37 1.15 15.30
C GLU A 271 -4.21 1.03 14.02
N ARG A 272 -5.46 0.55 14.11
CA ARG A 272 -6.40 0.48 12.99
C ARG A 272 -7.10 1.83 12.80
N LEU A 273 -6.52 2.69 11.98
CA LEU A 273 -7.00 4.05 11.77
C LEU A 273 -7.19 4.36 10.27
N SER A 274 -8.35 4.93 9.93
CA SER A 274 -8.58 5.52 8.62
C SER A 274 -8.08 6.96 8.58
N LEU A 275 -7.13 7.23 7.69
CA LEU A 275 -6.61 8.58 7.44
C LEU A 275 -7.34 9.29 6.27
N ILE A 276 -8.34 8.64 5.67
CA ILE A 276 -9.12 9.16 4.55
C ILE A 276 -9.93 10.38 4.97
N LEU A 277 -9.84 11.47 4.17
CA LEU A 277 -10.47 12.76 4.43
C LEU A 277 -10.03 13.37 5.77
N ALA A 278 -8.74 13.30 6.08
CA ALA A 278 -8.16 14.03 7.19
C ALA A 278 -8.47 15.55 7.08
N PRO A 279 -8.68 16.25 8.20
CA PRO A 279 -8.97 17.69 8.19
C PRO A 279 -7.76 18.50 7.77
N GLY A 280 -8.00 19.66 7.12
CA GLY A 280 -6.99 20.65 6.74
C GLY A 280 -7.13 21.05 5.28
N ALA A 281 -6.99 22.34 5.00
CA ALA A 281 -7.18 22.90 3.66
C ALA A 281 -6.20 22.34 2.63
N ASP A 282 -4.99 21.97 3.07
CA ASP A 282 -3.94 21.40 2.23
C ASP A 282 -3.84 19.88 2.36
N ALA A 283 -4.71 19.24 3.18
CA ALA A 283 -4.66 17.81 3.43
C ALA A 283 -5.10 17.01 2.19
N TYR A 284 -4.23 16.14 1.66
CA TYR A 284 -4.58 15.23 0.57
C TYR A 284 -5.58 14.16 1.06
N PRO A 285 -6.70 13.93 0.35
CA PRO A 285 -7.82 13.18 0.91
C PRO A 285 -7.63 11.65 0.97
N ILE A 286 -6.72 11.08 0.18
CA ILE A 286 -6.51 9.63 0.11
C ILE A 286 -5.09 9.30 0.54
N ILE A 287 -4.89 9.18 1.86
CA ILE A 287 -3.68 8.67 2.49
C ILE A 287 -4.03 7.52 3.42
N ASN A 288 -3.07 6.64 3.70
CA ASN A 288 -3.26 5.51 4.60
C ASN A 288 -1.95 5.13 5.32
N PHE A 289 -2.07 4.36 6.39
CA PHE A 289 -0.95 3.56 6.87
C PHE A 289 -0.78 2.32 5.99
N GLU A 290 0.47 2.00 5.68
CA GLU A 290 0.88 0.70 5.19
C GLU A 290 1.11 -0.22 6.39
N TYR A 291 0.52 -1.41 6.38
CA TYR A 291 0.52 -2.32 7.51
C TYR A 291 1.31 -3.59 7.26
N ALA A 292 2.04 -4.05 8.29
CA ALA A 292 2.33 -5.47 8.47
C ALA A 292 1.21 -6.10 9.31
N ILE A 293 0.54 -7.10 8.75
CA ILE A 293 -0.40 -7.95 9.47
C ILE A 293 0.36 -9.18 9.95
N VAL A 294 0.47 -9.34 11.26
CA VAL A 294 1.34 -10.36 11.87
C VAL A 294 0.57 -11.16 12.92
N ASN A 295 0.70 -12.47 12.85
CA ASN A 295 0.22 -13.31 13.94
C ASN A 295 1.15 -13.11 15.16
N PRO A 296 0.64 -12.69 16.34
CA PRO A 296 1.47 -12.52 17.52
C PRO A 296 2.12 -13.84 17.98
N LYS A 297 1.55 -14.99 17.63
CA LYS A 297 2.07 -16.32 17.92
C LYS A 297 2.56 -16.97 16.63
N GLN A 298 3.84 -16.85 16.34
CA GLN A 298 4.45 -17.53 15.21
C GLN A 298 4.62 -19.03 15.53
N ALA A 299 4.47 -19.89 14.53
CA ALA A 299 4.63 -21.34 14.73
C ALA A 299 6.10 -21.73 15.03
N ASP A 300 7.05 -20.91 14.61
CA ASP A 300 8.48 -21.11 14.78
C ASP A 300 9.10 -19.92 15.54
N PRO A 301 9.64 -20.15 16.77
CA PRO A 301 10.27 -19.09 17.56
C PRO A 301 11.46 -18.40 16.89
N ALA A 302 12.23 -19.11 16.02
CA ALA A 302 13.31 -18.51 15.27
C ALA A 302 12.76 -17.50 14.25
N LYS A 303 11.70 -17.88 13.52
CA LYS A 303 11.00 -16.94 12.61
C LYS A 303 10.38 -15.77 13.37
N ALA A 304 9.80 -15.99 14.56
CA ALA A 304 9.30 -14.92 15.41
C ALA A 304 10.39 -13.88 15.73
N ALA A 305 11.57 -14.35 16.13
CA ALA A 305 12.70 -13.49 16.45
C ALA A 305 13.17 -12.68 15.23
N ASP A 306 13.23 -13.29 14.06
CA ASP A 306 13.69 -12.62 12.83
C ASP A 306 12.64 -11.67 12.25
N VAL A 307 11.33 -11.98 12.36
CA VAL A 307 10.23 -11.03 12.06
C VAL A 307 10.35 -9.79 12.94
N LYS A 308 10.60 -9.95 14.25
CA LYS A 308 10.81 -8.81 15.18
C LYS A 308 11.99 -7.95 14.75
N LYS A 309 13.15 -8.55 14.49
CA LYS A 309 14.34 -7.81 14.06
C LYS A 309 14.11 -7.03 12.77
N PHE A 310 13.49 -7.66 11.77
CA PHE A 310 13.17 -7.00 10.51
C PHE A 310 12.20 -5.82 10.70
N LEU A 311 11.12 -6.01 11.46
CA LEU A 311 10.15 -4.95 11.73
C LEU A 311 10.74 -3.83 12.59
N ASP A 312 11.58 -4.13 13.58
CA ASP A 312 12.28 -3.11 14.36
C ASP A 312 13.25 -2.29 13.48
N TRP A 313 13.93 -2.95 12.54
CA TRP A 313 14.76 -2.27 11.53
C TRP A 313 13.91 -1.42 10.58
N ALA A 314 12.80 -1.94 10.07
CA ALA A 314 11.88 -1.19 9.20
C ALA A 314 11.30 0.05 9.90
N LEU A 315 11.06 -0.05 11.22
CA LEU A 315 10.59 1.04 12.08
C LEU A 315 11.75 1.92 12.63
N SER A 316 12.98 1.74 12.18
CA SER A 316 14.14 2.58 12.53
C SER A 316 14.87 3.05 11.26
N ASP A 317 15.86 2.29 10.82
CA ASP A 317 16.68 2.63 9.65
C ASP A 317 15.86 2.68 8.36
N GLY A 318 14.84 1.81 8.28
CA GLY A 318 13.87 1.77 7.19
C GLY A 318 13.02 3.05 7.04
N GLN A 319 12.90 3.87 8.09
CA GLN A 319 12.17 5.15 8.04
C GLN A 319 12.97 6.28 7.37
N SER A 320 14.19 6.01 6.90
CA SER A 320 15.00 7.05 6.29
C SER A 320 14.49 7.46 4.89
N ALA A 321 14.72 8.71 4.54
CA ALA A 321 14.43 9.27 3.20
C ALA A 321 15.08 8.46 2.06
N THR A 322 16.22 7.78 2.33
CA THR A 322 16.89 6.90 1.36
C THR A 322 15.98 5.83 0.78
N PHE A 323 14.98 5.37 1.55
CA PHE A 323 14.00 4.38 1.14
C PHE A 323 12.66 5.03 0.78
N LEU A 324 12.13 5.86 1.70
CA LEU A 324 10.76 6.37 1.60
C LEU A 324 10.57 7.33 0.43
N ASP A 325 11.53 8.22 0.17
CA ASP A 325 11.43 9.18 -0.95
C ASP A 325 11.38 8.49 -2.32
N LYS A 326 12.00 7.30 -2.45
CA LYS A 326 12.01 6.54 -3.71
C LYS A 326 10.63 6.00 -4.11
N VAL A 327 9.72 5.89 -3.15
CA VAL A 327 8.36 5.40 -3.33
C VAL A 327 7.32 6.45 -2.94
N HIS A 328 7.75 7.69 -2.69
CA HIS A 328 6.90 8.82 -2.29
C HIS A 328 6.07 8.56 -1.03
N PHE A 329 6.62 7.77 -0.10
CA PHE A 329 6.04 7.54 1.22
C PHE A 329 6.60 8.50 2.25
N LEU A 330 5.88 8.65 3.37
CA LEU A 330 6.34 9.42 4.52
C LEU A 330 6.64 8.50 5.71
N PRO A 331 7.59 8.89 6.57
CA PRO A 331 7.83 8.19 7.82
C PRO A 331 6.61 8.29 8.74
N LEU A 332 6.48 7.32 9.63
CA LEU A 332 5.47 7.36 10.68
C LEU A 332 5.75 8.52 11.65
N PRO A 333 4.71 9.23 12.14
CA PRO A 333 4.85 10.14 13.27
C PRO A 333 5.47 9.43 14.49
N ALA A 334 6.23 10.15 15.28
CA ALA A 334 7.02 9.56 16.37
C ALA A 334 6.19 8.75 17.38
N ASN A 335 4.98 9.22 17.71
CA ASN A 335 4.08 8.49 18.60
C ASN A 335 3.56 7.19 17.96
N VAL A 336 3.17 7.22 16.68
CA VAL A 336 2.73 6.03 15.94
C VAL A 336 3.89 5.02 15.83
N GLN A 337 5.09 5.47 15.46
CA GLN A 337 6.28 4.60 15.40
C GLN A 337 6.57 3.91 16.76
N LYS A 338 6.41 4.65 17.87
CA LYS A 338 6.54 4.08 19.22
C LYS A 338 5.47 3.03 19.49
N MET A 339 4.22 3.26 19.08
CA MET A 339 3.12 2.31 19.24
C MET A 339 3.37 1.06 18.38
N SER A 340 3.78 1.21 17.13
CA SER A 340 4.12 0.11 16.23
C SER A 340 5.23 -0.78 16.81
N ARG A 341 6.28 -0.20 17.39
CA ARG A 341 7.32 -0.97 18.11
C ARG A 341 6.77 -1.71 19.33
N ALA A 342 5.81 -1.13 20.05
CA ALA A 342 5.14 -1.82 21.15
C ALA A 342 4.27 -3.00 20.67
N GLN A 343 3.72 -2.94 19.44
CA GLN A 343 3.07 -4.08 18.80
C GLN A 343 4.10 -5.15 18.40
N VAL A 344 5.23 -4.77 17.78
CA VAL A 344 6.32 -5.69 17.41
C VAL A 344 6.80 -6.48 18.63
N ALA A 345 6.91 -5.84 19.81
CA ALA A 345 7.32 -6.51 21.04
C ALA A 345 6.42 -7.70 21.46
N LYS A 346 5.15 -7.73 21.02
CA LYS A 346 4.18 -8.80 21.34
C LYS A 346 4.36 -10.06 20.49
N ILE A 347 5.17 -10.05 19.45
CA ILE A 347 5.42 -11.23 18.60
C ILE A 347 6.21 -12.27 19.39
N GLN A 348 5.76 -13.53 19.37
CA GLN A 348 6.33 -14.65 20.14
C GLN A 348 6.55 -15.87 19.24
#